data_8f2c67a88809eb737cfd7d5358b768a6
#
_entry.id   8f2c67a88809eb737cfd7d5358b768a6
#
_cell.length_a   1.000
_cell.length_b   1.000
_cell.length_c   1.000
_cell.angle_alpha   90.00
_cell.angle_beta   90.00
_cell.angle_gamma   90.00
#
_symmetry.space_group_name_H-M   'P 1'
#
loop_
_entity.id
_entity.type
_entity.pdbx_description
1 polymer ?
#
loop_
_entity_poly.entity_id
_entity_poly.type
_entity_poly.pdbx_seq_one_letter_code
_entity_poly.pdbx_strand_id
1 'polypeptide(L)'
;MNDFHTIIEIGSFSIKTIIYSNKDNNPNIEGVGKSNTQGYNGNDISSFDEFIESIKKSVVQAEKQANFIIKDCYILLGNKSVKINKFKNNIKLDGSIIENNDLRKLSKIEINHDNDFNQNLYTSHYQIDDNLITDNPLGLNCNKLSMISLISMIEKKQINLIKNIFQKLQIKIINFIDTTTSYFFYLKNKKITKKNVVLIDFGFNHINILLIKDKQLSLVKTIPRGCRLISDDMMKMLHVNFDFAEKLKITNIDLSDERNPTIEIPVWEEFGNNVKDKKEHNYIKKIISERLDRLFDLVFSMLPQDKNFYSYLFTGGGSKIKNFQSYFRARYGHDIRFLEPPITSGIPKVLNDSSFMSIYCAYWLQTNKSHEKEDFLKKIDSFSNKIWYKRFVDLL
;
A
#
# COMPACT_ATOMS: atom_id res chain seq x y z
N MET A 1 -30.77 -3.86 -0.46
CA MET A 1 -30.00 -2.63 -0.67
C MET A 1 -28.57 -3.02 -1.01
N ASN A 2 -27.96 -2.43 -2.02
CA ASN A 2 -26.54 -2.69 -2.30
C ASN A 2 -25.71 -2.10 -1.14
N ASP A 3 -24.93 -2.95 -0.48
CA ASP A 3 -24.03 -2.51 0.59
C ASP A 3 -22.74 -2.00 -0.09
N PHE A 4 -22.69 -0.66 -0.33
CA PHE A 4 -21.55 -0.01 -0.93
C PHE A 4 -20.54 0.36 0.13
N HIS A 5 -19.28 0.07 -0.16
CA HIS A 5 -18.15 0.42 0.67
C HIS A 5 -17.15 1.27 -0.13
N THR A 6 -16.40 2.09 0.57
CA THR A 6 -15.44 2.99 -0.05
C THR A 6 -14.07 2.88 0.58
N ILE A 7 -13.03 2.86 -0.26
CA ILE A 7 -11.63 3.01 0.16
C ILE A 7 -11.05 4.23 -0.55
N ILE A 8 -10.40 5.10 0.21
CA ILE A 8 -9.68 6.25 -0.30
C ILE A 8 -8.21 6.11 0.06
N GLU A 9 -7.35 6.00 -0.94
CA GLU A 9 -5.89 6.00 -0.77
C GLU A 9 -5.37 7.42 -0.82
N ILE A 10 -4.63 7.81 0.21
CA ILE A 10 -3.96 9.11 0.28
C ILE A 10 -2.48 8.91 -0.06
N GLY A 11 -2.17 9.06 -1.35
CA GLY A 11 -0.81 9.00 -1.85
C GLY A 11 -0.18 10.38 -2.01
N SER A 12 1.15 10.46 -2.05
CA SER A 12 1.90 11.72 -2.22
C SER A 12 1.90 12.25 -3.66
N PHE A 13 1.49 11.46 -4.65
CA PHE A 13 1.34 11.86 -6.04
C PHE A 13 -0.11 11.87 -6.50
N SER A 14 -0.89 10.91 -6.05
CA SER A 14 -2.31 10.83 -6.42
C SER A 14 -3.17 10.34 -5.27
N ILE A 15 -4.37 10.90 -5.19
CA ILE A 15 -5.48 10.38 -4.39
C ILE A 15 -6.25 9.41 -5.28
N LYS A 16 -6.62 8.26 -4.72
CA LYS A 16 -7.42 7.27 -5.43
C LYS A 16 -8.61 6.87 -4.58
N THR A 17 -9.75 6.70 -5.22
CA THR A 17 -11.01 6.28 -4.57
C THR A 17 -11.56 5.08 -5.30
N ILE A 18 -11.93 4.05 -4.55
CA ILE A 18 -12.67 2.88 -5.05
C ILE A 18 -13.98 2.77 -4.27
N ILE A 19 -15.09 2.67 -5.00
CA ILE A 19 -16.38 2.27 -4.48
C ILE A 19 -16.65 0.84 -4.94
N TYR A 20 -16.98 -0.05 -4.02
CA TYR A 20 -17.26 -1.44 -4.32
C TYR A 20 -18.53 -1.92 -3.61
N SER A 21 -19.18 -2.90 -4.20
CA SER A 21 -20.34 -3.60 -3.64
C SER A 21 -19.98 -5.07 -3.38
N ASN A 22 -20.66 -5.67 -2.41
CA ASN A 22 -20.52 -7.10 -2.12
C ASN A 22 -21.87 -7.78 -2.39
N LYS A 23 -22.20 -7.99 -3.68
CA LYS A 23 -23.43 -8.67 -4.09
C LYS A 23 -23.18 -10.18 -4.16
N ASP A 24 -23.99 -10.96 -3.48
CA ASP A 24 -23.99 -12.43 -3.55
C ASP A 24 -22.60 -13.05 -3.32
N ASN A 25 -21.83 -12.52 -2.39
CA ASN A 25 -20.43 -12.88 -2.15
C ASN A 25 -19.49 -12.67 -3.35
N ASN A 26 -19.90 -11.84 -4.31
CA ASN A 26 -19.11 -11.50 -5.49
C ASN A 26 -18.79 -9.99 -5.44
N PRO A 27 -17.63 -9.61 -4.88
CA PRO A 27 -17.28 -8.20 -4.74
C PRO A 27 -16.95 -7.59 -6.10
N ASN A 28 -17.63 -6.49 -6.44
CA ASN A 28 -17.44 -5.74 -7.68
C ASN A 28 -17.00 -4.30 -7.38
N ILE A 29 -16.09 -3.77 -8.19
CA ILE A 29 -15.73 -2.34 -8.14
C ILE A 29 -16.66 -1.58 -9.07
N GLU A 30 -17.47 -0.72 -8.48
CA GLU A 30 -18.53 0.03 -9.15
C GLU A 30 -18.09 1.44 -9.56
N GLY A 31 -17.13 2.03 -8.84
CA GLY A 31 -16.61 3.35 -9.13
C GLY A 31 -15.13 3.49 -8.82
N VAL A 32 -14.42 4.20 -9.69
CA VAL A 32 -12.99 4.50 -9.56
C VAL A 32 -12.76 5.99 -9.79
N GLY A 33 -12.04 6.63 -8.87
CA GLY A 33 -11.60 8.01 -9.01
C GLY A 33 -10.10 8.13 -8.81
N LYS A 34 -9.49 9.07 -9.52
CA LYS A 34 -8.07 9.44 -9.37
C LYS A 34 -7.87 10.91 -9.62
N SER A 35 -7.10 11.55 -8.75
CA SER A 35 -6.68 12.95 -8.90
C SER A 35 -5.22 13.10 -8.52
N ASN A 36 -4.56 14.15 -9.05
CA ASN A 36 -3.21 14.48 -8.59
C ASN A 36 -3.30 15.06 -7.17
N THR A 37 -2.37 14.68 -6.31
CA THR A 37 -2.25 15.24 -4.95
C THR A 37 -1.60 16.61 -5.03
N GLN A 38 -2.29 17.63 -4.54
CA GLN A 38 -1.76 18.99 -4.35
C GLN A 38 -1.86 19.34 -2.87
N GLY A 39 -1.00 20.23 -2.39
CA GLY A 39 -0.99 20.67 -1.00
C GLY A 39 -0.58 19.63 0.06
N TYR A 40 -0.13 18.43 -0.35
CA TYR A 40 0.30 17.35 0.55
C TYR A 40 1.47 16.55 -0.04
N ASN A 41 2.50 16.29 0.76
CA ASN A 41 3.71 15.61 0.32
C ASN A 41 3.85 14.17 0.84
N GLY A 42 2.84 13.63 1.47
CA GLY A 42 2.87 12.29 2.09
C GLY A 42 3.10 12.31 3.61
N ASN A 43 3.47 13.46 4.19
CA ASN A 43 3.66 13.63 5.64
C ASN A 43 3.06 14.93 6.14
N ASP A 44 3.34 16.03 5.43
CA ASP A 44 2.97 17.38 5.82
C ASP A 44 2.04 18.00 4.77
N ILE A 45 1.16 18.88 5.23
CA ILE A 45 0.25 19.64 4.37
C ILE A 45 0.84 21.03 4.20
N SER A 46 1.09 21.42 2.94
CA SER A 46 1.50 22.78 2.56
C SER A 46 0.30 23.67 2.24
N SER A 47 -0.82 23.09 1.79
CA SER A 47 -2.06 23.80 1.50
C SER A 47 -3.26 22.89 1.76
N PHE A 48 -4.06 23.25 2.77
CA PHE A 48 -5.27 22.48 3.13
C PHE A 48 -6.32 22.52 2.01
N ASP A 49 -6.53 23.66 1.40
CA ASP A 49 -7.57 23.83 0.38
C ASP A 49 -7.26 23.04 -0.89
N GLU A 50 -6.01 23.08 -1.36
CA GLU A 50 -5.57 22.28 -2.52
C GLU A 50 -5.67 20.77 -2.22
N PHE A 51 -5.35 20.37 -1.00
CA PHE A 51 -5.43 18.96 -0.64
C PHE A 51 -6.88 18.48 -0.54
N ILE A 52 -7.77 19.27 0.07
CA ILE A 52 -9.21 19.00 0.10
C ILE A 52 -9.77 18.89 -1.33
N GLU A 53 -9.40 19.80 -2.19
CA GLU A 53 -9.85 19.80 -3.59
C GLU A 53 -9.34 18.57 -4.35
N SER A 54 -8.11 18.13 -4.09
CA SER A 54 -7.56 16.88 -4.64
C SER A 54 -8.39 15.67 -4.22
N ILE A 55 -8.78 15.59 -2.95
CA ILE A 55 -9.64 14.50 -2.45
C ILE A 55 -11.02 14.57 -3.11
N LYS A 56 -11.65 15.76 -3.14
CA LYS A 56 -12.98 15.96 -3.77
C LYS A 56 -13.00 15.49 -5.22
N LYS A 57 -11.97 15.84 -6.01
CA LYS A 57 -11.88 15.42 -7.42
C LYS A 57 -11.90 13.91 -7.58
N SER A 58 -11.14 13.20 -6.76
CA SER A 58 -11.12 11.73 -6.78
C SER A 58 -12.46 11.13 -6.34
N VAL A 59 -13.05 11.65 -5.25
CA VAL A 59 -14.34 11.22 -4.71
C VAL A 59 -15.45 11.39 -5.76
N VAL A 60 -15.61 12.60 -6.33
CA VAL A 60 -16.66 12.89 -7.31
C VAL A 60 -16.55 12.02 -8.56
N GLN A 61 -15.34 11.70 -9.02
CA GLN A 61 -15.16 10.77 -10.15
C GLN A 61 -15.70 9.38 -9.84
N ALA A 62 -15.38 8.84 -8.64
CA ALA A 62 -15.85 7.53 -8.22
C ALA A 62 -17.38 7.51 -8.02
N GLU A 63 -17.93 8.55 -7.37
CA GLU A 63 -19.38 8.69 -7.14
C GLU A 63 -20.18 8.74 -8.44
N LYS A 64 -19.69 9.49 -9.45
CA LYS A 64 -20.34 9.57 -10.77
C LYS A 64 -20.39 8.21 -11.47
N GLN A 65 -19.32 7.39 -11.36
CA GLN A 65 -19.28 6.07 -11.98
C GLN A 65 -20.21 5.08 -11.25
N ALA A 66 -20.20 5.09 -9.92
CA ALA A 66 -21.00 4.19 -9.10
C ALA A 66 -22.47 4.63 -8.97
N ASN A 67 -22.80 5.83 -9.38
CA ASN A 67 -24.09 6.49 -9.07
C ASN A 67 -24.45 6.40 -7.57
N PHE A 68 -23.47 6.69 -6.72
CA PHE A 68 -23.55 6.56 -5.26
C PHE A 68 -22.80 7.70 -4.58
N ILE A 69 -23.40 8.28 -3.53
CA ILE A 69 -22.77 9.34 -2.72
C ILE A 69 -22.05 8.73 -1.52
N ILE A 70 -20.77 9.01 -1.37
CA ILE A 70 -19.92 8.50 -0.29
C ILE A 70 -20.28 9.21 1.03
N LYS A 71 -20.74 8.44 2.01
CA LYS A 71 -21.01 8.92 3.38
C LYS A 71 -19.92 8.51 4.36
N ASP A 72 -19.30 7.38 4.11
CA ASP A 72 -18.22 6.84 4.94
C ASP A 72 -17.18 6.09 4.10
N CYS A 73 -15.97 5.96 4.64
CA CYS A 73 -14.87 5.32 3.94
C CYS A 73 -13.80 4.74 4.87
N TYR A 74 -13.03 3.81 4.33
CA TYR A 74 -11.73 3.41 4.85
C TYR A 74 -10.64 4.29 4.23
N ILE A 75 -9.65 4.68 5.02
CA ILE A 75 -8.49 5.43 4.54
C ILE A 75 -7.28 4.52 4.45
N LEU A 76 -6.68 4.43 3.26
CA LEU A 76 -5.47 3.68 3.03
C LEU A 76 -4.25 4.60 3.07
N LEU A 77 -3.27 4.23 3.91
CA LEU A 77 -2.00 4.94 4.09
C LEU A 77 -0.81 4.02 3.82
N GLY A 78 0.25 4.57 3.23
CA GLY A 78 1.46 3.82 2.89
C GLY A 78 2.74 4.64 3.01
N ASN A 79 2.82 5.53 4.00
CA ASN A 79 3.95 6.44 4.22
C ASN A 79 4.78 6.06 5.46
N LYS A 80 5.77 6.87 5.80
CA LYS A 80 6.69 6.64 6.94
C LYS A 80 6.01 6.69 8.32
N SER A 81 4.78 7.22 8.42
CA SER A 81 4.04 7.25 9.69
C SER A 81 3.42 5.90 10.05
N VAL A 82 3.55 4.90 9.18
CA VAL A 82 3.09 3.52 9.41
C VAL A 82 4.27 2.67 9.84
N LYS A 83 4.13 2.00 10.98
CA LYS A 83 5.10 1.01 11.49
C LYS A 83 4.40 -0.34 11.63
N ILE A 84 5.10 -1.42 11.32
CA ILE A 84 4.60 -2.78 11.47
C ILE A 84 5.47 -3.52 12.47
N ASN A 85 4.86 -3.99 13.55
CA ASN A 85 5.51 -4.81 14.56
C ASN A 85 4.94 -6.22 14.53
N LYS A 86 5.78 -7.21 14.87
CA LYS A 86 5.33 -8.58 15.09
C LYS A 86 5.08 -8.77 16.57
N PHE A 87 4.01 -9.49 16.86
CA PHE A 87 3.67 -9.89 18.22
C PHE A 87 3.44 -11.40 18.25
N LYS A 88 3.98 -12.08 19.27
CA LYS A 88 3.77 -13.52 19.51
C LYS A 88 3.10 -13.70 20.87
N ASN A 89 1.90 -14.28 20.87
CA ASN A 89 1.21 -14.72 22.06
C ASN A 89 1.14 -16.24 22.10
N ASN A 90 1.14 -16.86 23.26
CA ASN A 90 1.10 -18.31 23.36
C ASN A 90 0.29 -18.78 24.57
N ILE A 91 -0.27 -20.00 24.47
CA ILE A 91 -0.92 -20.74 25.55
C ILE A 91 -0.40 -22.16 25.59
N LYS A 92 -0.40 -22.77 26.77
CA LYS A 92 -0.13 -24.20 26.95
C LYS A 92 -1.45 -24.95 26.89
N LEU A 93 -1.46 -26.08 26.21
CA LEU A 93 -2.65 -26.94 26.02
C LEU A 93 -2.39 -28.39 26.44
N ASP A 94 -1.15 -28.76 26.82
CA ASP A 94 -0.74 -30.03 27.39
C ASP A 94 -1.29 -31.26 26.64
N GLY A 95 -1.19 -31.23 25.30
CA GLY A 95 -1.64 -32.30 24.41
C GLY A 95 -3.13 -32.26 24.05
N SER A 96 -3.87 -31.24 24.46
CA SER A 96 -5.30 -31.11 24.15
C SER A 96 -5.53 -30.70 22.69
N ILE A 97 -6.75 -30.97 22.21
CA ILE A 97 -7.23 -30.49 20.90
C ILE A 97 -7.50 -28.99 20.97
N ILE A 98 -7.03 -28.25 19.95
CA ILE A 98 -7.23 -26.82 19.84
C ILE A 98 -8.69 -26.51 19.50
N GLU A 99 -9.33 -25.72 20.36
CA GLU A 99 -10.71 -25.28 20.22
C GLU A 99 -10.82 -23.76 19.97
N ASN A 100 -12.01 -23.32 19.55
CA ASN A 100 -12.30 -21.89 19.36
C ASN A 100 -12.06 -21.04 20.62
N ASN A 101 -12.28 -21.62 21.82
CA ASN A 101 -12.03 -20.92 23.07
C ASN A 101 -10.54 -20.60 23.29
N ASP A 102 -9.64 -21.46 22.81
CA ASP A 102 -8.20 -21.27 22.92
C ASP A 102 -7.72 -20.16 21.97
N LEU A 103 -8.28 -20.10 20.76
CA LEU A 103 -8.04 -18.99 19.83
C LEU A 103 -8.53 -17.66 20.41
N ARG A 104 -9.66 -17.65 21.11
CA ARG A 104 -10.16 -16.46 21.82
C ARG A 104 -9.25 -16.04 22.97
N LYS A 105 -8.69 -16.98 23.74
CA LYS A 105 -7.70 -16.65 24.79
C LYS A 105 -6.46 -16.00 24.17
N LEU A 106 -5.95 -16.57 23.07
CA LEU A 106 -4.80 -16.02 22.35
C LEU A 106 -5.06 -14.63 21.76
N SER A 107 -6.28 -14.35 21.30
CA SER A 107 -6.63 -13.05 20.73
C SER A 107 -6.83 -11.94 21.77
N LYS A 108 -6.98 -12.27 23.06
CA LYS A 108 -7.00 -11.30 24.16
C LYS A 108 -5.59 -10.80 24.45
N ILE A 109 -5.07 -9.98 23.58
CA ILE A 109 -3.77 -9.36 23.74
C ILE A 109 -3.96 -8.04 24.49
N GLU A 110 -3.31 -7.91 25.63
CA GLU A 110 -3.04 -6.59 26.21
C GLU A 110 -1.97 -5.92 25.37
N ILE A 111 -2.40 -5.24 24.32
CA ILE A 111 -1.52 -4.35 23.58
C ILE A 111 -1.27 -3.16 24.50
N ASN A 112 -0.02 -2.97 24.92
CA ASN A 112 0.38 -1.72 25.57
C ASN A 112 -0.03 -0.58 24.64
N HIS A 113 -1.05 0.19 25.05
CA HIS A 113 -1.54 1.31 24.27
C HIS A 113 -0.45 2.39 24.25
N ASP A 114 0.30 2.39 23.15
CA ASP A 114 1.14 3.53 22.84
C ASP A 114 0.21 4.70 22.48
N ASN A 115 0.19 5.71 23.35
CA ASN A 115 -0.71 6.86 23.22
C ASN A 115 -0.48 7.66 21.94
N ASP A 116 0.65 7.48 21.26
CA ASP A 116 1.00 8.22 20.05
C ASP A 116 0.59 7.50 18.76
N PHE A 117 0.12 6.23 18.84
CA PHE A 117 -0.25 5.42 17.69
C PHE A 117 -1.68 4.89 17.76
N ASN A 118 -2.33 4.81 16.60
CA ASN A 118 -3.50 3.98 16.37
C ASN A 118 -3.05 2.59 15.91
N GLN A 119 -3.59 1.55 16.50
CA GLN A 119 -3.11 0.18 16.30
C GLN A 119 -4.19 -0.69 15.70
N ASN A 120 -3.85 -1.43 14.63
CA ASN A 120 -4.67 -2.48 14.05
C ASN A 120 -3.94 -3.81 14.18
N LEU A 121 -4.63 -4.82 14.69
CA LEU A 121 -4.11 -6.17 14.86
C LEU A 121 -4.57 -7.08 13.72
N TYR A 122 -3.64 -7.84 13.15
CA TYR A 122 -3.91 -8.82 12.11
C TYR A 122 -3.23 -10.14 12.45
N THR A 123 -3.97 -11.24 12.58
CA THR A 123 -3.38 -12.56 12.75
C THR A 123 -2.67 -12.99 11.47
N SER A 124 -1.37 -13.22 11.57
CA SER A 124 -0.56 -13.68 10.45
C SER A 124 -0.65 -15.20 10.28
N HIS A 125 -0.39 -15.96 11.32
CA HIS A 125 -0.43 -17.43 11.33
C HIS A 125 -0.39 -17.96 12.76
N TYR A 126 -0.60 -19.27 12.90
CA TYR A 126 -0.41 -20.00 14.16
C TYR A 126 0.82 -20.91 14.06
N GLN A 127 1.44 -21.17 15.19
CA GLN A 127 2.58 -22.07 15.32
C GLN A 127 2.28 -23.09 16.42
N ILE A 128 2.35 -24.37 16.07
CA ILE A 128 2.07 -25.52 16.92
C ILE A 128 3.40 -26.11 17.34
N ASP A 129 3.63 -26.24 18.66
CA ASP A 129 4.84 -26.78 19.28
C ASP A 129 6.15 -26.23 18.71
N ASP A 130 6.12 -24.92 18.37
CA ASP A 130 7.21 -24.13 17.75
C ASP A 130 7.69 -24.63 16.37
N ASN A 131 7.08 -25.66 15.80
CA ASN A 131 7.52 -26.28 14.54
C ASN A 131 6.52 -26.13 13.39
N LEU A 132 5.25 -26.52 13.61
CA LEU A 132 4.25 -26.54 12.55
C LEU A 132 3.60 -25.16 12.40
N ILE A 133 3.70 -24.58 11.20
CA ILE A 133 3.05 -23.31 10.85
C ILE A 133 1.75 -23.59 10.11
N THR A 134 0.65 -23.01 10.55
CA THR A 134 -0.66 -23.16 9.94
C THR A 134 -1.47 -21.86 9.99
N ASP A 135 -2.37 -21.68 9.04
CA ASP A 135 -3.35 -20.59 9.05
C ASP A 135 -4.63 -20.97 9.83
N ASN A 136 -4.91 -22.28 9.94
CA ASN A 136 -6.01 -22.82 10.74
C ASN A 136 -5.52 -23.95 11.65
N PRO A 137 -5.41 -23.72 12.95
CA PRO A 137 -4.95 -24.71 13.92
C PRO A 137 -6.06 -25.56 14.52
N LEU A 138 -7.35 -25.25 14.26
CA LEU A 138 -8.49 -25.93 14.90
C LEU A 138 -8.48 -27.43 14.64
N GLY A 139 -8.77 -28.20 15.67
CA GLY A 139 -8.86 -29.67 15.61
C GLY A 139 -7.50 -30.38 15.66
N LEU A 140 -6.37 -29.66 15.72
CA LEU A 140 -5.04 -30.25 15.90
C LEU A 140 -4.71 -30.36 17.37
N ASN A 141 -3.91 -31.39 17.77
CA ASN A 141 -3.40 -31.53 19.12
C ASN A 141 -2.08 -30.78 19.27
N CYS A 142 -1.85 -30.15 20.41
CA CYS A 142 -0.56 -29.53 20.71
C CYS A 142 -0.32 -29.35 22.21
N ASN A 143 0.95 -29.25 22.58
CA ASN A 143 1.35 -28.87 23.94
C ASN A 143 1.36 -27.32 24.06
N LYS A 144 1.77 -26.63 23.03
CA LYS A 144 1.89 -25.17 22.99
C LYS A 144 1.36 -24.61 21.69
N LEU A 145 0.38 -23.76 21.79
CA LEU A 145 -0.15 -22.99 20.66
C LEU A 145 0.34 -21.55 20.74
N SER A 146 0.97 -21.07 19.66
CA SER A 146 1.36 -19.67 19.52
C SER A 146 0.60 -19.01 18.37
N MET A 147 0.16 -17.76 18.57
CA MET A 147 -0.40 -16.90 17.53
C MET A 147 0.60 -15.79 17.21
N ILE A 148 0.96 -15.68 15.96
CA ILE A 148 1.80 -14.61 15.44
C ILE A 148 0.91 -13.57 14.75
N SER A 149 0.97 -12.35 15.25
CA SER A 149 0.19 -11.23 14.75
C SER A 149 1.08 -10.11 14.23
N LEU A 150 0.57 -9.35 13.28
CA LEU A 150 1.13 -8.09 12.82
C LEU A 150 0.33 -6.96 13.47
N ILE A 151 1.02 -6.04 14.11
CA ILE A 151 0.44 -4.82 14.64
C ILE A 151 0.82 -3.70 13.71
N SER A 152 -0.16 -3.15 12.99
CA SER A 152 -0.01 -1.95 12.19
C SER A 152 -0.23 -0.74 13.11
N MET A 153 0.76 0.12 13.20
CA MET A 153 0.79 1.30 14.05
C MET A 153 0.86 2.54 13.19
N ILE A 154 -0.15 3.40 13.26
CA ILE A 154 -0.23 4.66 12.49
C ILE A 154 -0.18 5.83 13.47
N GLU A 155 0.72 6.80 13.23
CA GLU A 155 0.88 7.96 14.10
C GLU A 155 -0.44 8.75 14.26
N LYS A 156 -0.87 9.00 15.51
CA LYS A 156 -2.09 9.75 15.80
C LYS A 156 -2.09 11.16 15.23
N LYS A 157 -0.91 11.81 15.15
CA LYS A 157 -0.78 13.10 14.49
C LYS A 157 -1.29 13.06 13.06
N GLN A 158 -0.87 12.06 12.29
CA GLN A 158 -1.30 11.87 10.90
C GLN A 158 -2.79 11.55 10.80
N ILE A 159 -3.29 10.69 11.70
CA ILE A 159 -4.72 10.35 11.77
C ILE A 159 -5.57 11.58 12.05
N ASN A 160 -5.20 12.38 13.03
CA ASN A 160 -5.96 13.58 13.41
C ASN A 160 -5.97 14.62 12.29
N LEU A 161 -4.83 14.78 11.60
CA LEU A 161 -4.72 15.63 10.43
C LEU A 161 -5.73 15.24 9.34
N ILE A 162 -5.77 13.95 9.00
CA ILE A 162 -6.69 13.41 7.98
C ILE A 162 -8.14 13.48 8.47
N LYS A 163 -8.41 13.15 9.73
CA LYS A 163 -9.77 13.26 10.30
C LYS A 163 -10.34 14.68 10.18
N ASN A 164 -9.53 15.70 10.47
CA ASN A 164 -9.96 17.10 10.35
C ASN A 164 -10.36 17.47 8.89
N ILE A 165 -9.65 16.91 7.90
CA ILE A 165 -9.97 17.12 6.47
C ILE A 165 -11.27 16.43 6.11
N PHE A 166 -11.44 15.15 6.50
CA PHE A 166 -12.63 14.38 6.18
C PHE A 166 -13.88 14.88 6.90
N GLN A 167 -13.71 15.50 8.08
CA GLN A 167 -14.79 16.21 8.76
C GLN A 167 -15.30 17.40 7.94
N LYS A 168 -14.39 18.18 7.32
CA LYS A 168 -14.79 19.28 6.41
C LYS A 168 -15.47 18.76 5.13
N LEU A 169 -15.10 17.57 4.68
CA LEU A 169 -15.74 16.89 3.55
C LEU A 169 -17.09 16.23 3.90
N GLN A 170 -17.45 16.18 5.16
CA GLN A 170 -18.64 15.50 5.69
C GLN A 170 -18.65 13.98 5.36
N ILE A 171 -17.47 13.38 5.25
CA ILE A 171 -17.29 11.94 5.04
C ILE A 171 -16.75 11.32 6.33
N LYS A 172 -17.47 10.32 6.86
CA LYS A 172 -17.06 9.62 8.08
C LYS A 172 -15.93 8.63 7.77
N ILE A 173 -14.86 8.67 8.55
CA ILE A 173 -13.81 7.64 8.46
C ILE A 173 -14.23 6.45 9.34
N ILE A 174 -14.35 5.27 8.72
CA ILE A 174 -14.65 4.01 9.42
C ILE A 174 -13.39 3.50 10.13
N ASN A 175 -12.29 3.37 9.38
CA ASN A 175 -11.00 2.94 9.91
C ASN A 175 -9.86 3.33 8.96
N PHE A 176 -8.62 3.23 9.47
CA PHE A 176 -7.40 3.38 8.70
C PHE A 176 -6.82 2.00 8.37
N ILE A 177 -6.36 1.82 7.15
CA ILE A 177 -5.73 0.61 6.64
C ILE A 177 -4.31 0.99 6.21
N ASP A 178 -3.36 0.08 6.33
CA ASP A 178 -2.01 0.29 5.81
C ASP A 178 -1.72 -0.56 4.56
N THR A 179 -0.87 -0.03 3.68
CA THR A 179 -0.51 -0.69 2.42
C THR A 179 0.31 -1.95 2.64
N THR A 180 1.21 -1.96 3.64
CA THR A 180 2.13 -3.07 3.92
C THR A 180 1.38 -4.34 4.28
N THR A 181 0.45 -4.24 5.26
CA THR A 181 -0.39 -5.35 5.68
C THR A 181 -1.28 -5.82 4.53
N SER A 182 -1.83 -4.88 3.75
CA SER A 182 -2.65 -5.21 2.58
C SER A 182 -1.88 -6.01 1.54
N TYR A 183 -0.66 -5.59 1.20
CA TYR A 183 0.22 -6.34 0.30
C TYR A 183 0.57 -7.72 0.84
N PHE A 184 0.96 -7.81 2.11
CA PHE A 184 1.34 -9.09 2.73
C PHE A 184 0.22 -10.12 2.65
N PHE A 185 -0.99 -9.78 3.07
CA PHE A 185 -2.11 -10.72 3.06
C PHE A 185 -2.57 -11.09 1.65
N TYR A 186 -2.55 -10.13 0.71
CA TYR A 186 -2.83 -10.43 -0.68
C TYR A 186 -1.84 -11.45 -1.26
N LEU A 187 -0.53 -11.21 -1.12
CA LEU A 187 0.51 -12.08 -1.63
C LEU A 187 0.46 -13.48 -1.00
N LYS A 188 0.24 -13.53 0.31
CA LYS A 188 0.11 -14.77 1.07
C LYS A 188 -1.06 -15.62 0.56
N ASN A 189 -2.23 -15.04 0.39
CA ASN A 189 -3.42 -15.75 -0.06
C ASN A 189 -3.30 -16.23 -1.53
N LYS A 190 -2.76 -15.39 -2.40
CA LYS A 190 -2.53 -15.76 -3.81
C LYS A 190 -1.43 -16.82 -3.99
N LYS A 191 -0.86 -17.34 -2.90
CA LYS A 191 0.21 -18.35 -2.91
C LYS A 191 1.45 -17.91 -3.71
N ILE A 192 1.61 -16.62 -3.94
CA ILE A 192 2.79 -16.03 -4.56
C ILE A 192 4.02 -16.25 -3.67
N THR A 193 3.78 -16.39 -2.36
CA THR A 193 4.80 -16.61 -1.33
C THR A 193 5.32 -18.06 -1.24
N LYS A 194 5.11 -18.91 -2.24
CA LYS A 194 5.74 -20.25 -2.30
C LYS A 194 7.27 -20.20 -2.34
N LYS A 195 7.82 -19.07 -2.80
CA LYS A 195 9.25 -18.73 -2.77
C LYS A 195 9.44 -17.51 -1.87
N ASN A 196 10.67 -17.24 -1.51
CA ASN A 196 11.01 -15.97 -0.86
C ASN A 196 10.76 -14.81 -1.83
N VAL A 197 10.07 -13.80 -1.37
CA VAL A 197 9.61 -12.67 -2.19
C VAL A 197 10.07 -11.37 -1.60
N VAL A 198 10.65 -10.51 -2.42
CA VAL A 198 10.85 -9.08 -2.13
C VAL A 198 9.83 -8.30 -2.95
N LEU A 199 8.89 -7.64 -2.29
CA LEU A 199 8.03 -6.65 -2.92
C LEU A 199 8.62 -5.27 -2.72
N ILE A 200 8.78 -4.52 -3.82
CA ILE A 200 9.22 -3.14 -3.86
C ILE A 200 8.07 -2.30 -4.40
N ASP A 201 7.44 -1.52 -3.54
CA ASP A 201 6.48 -0.51 -3.93
C ASP A 201 7.24 0.80 -4.20
N PHE A 202 7.51 1.05 -5.47
CA PHE A 202 8.24 2.23 -5.93
C PHE A 202 7.30 3.41 -6.10
N GLY A 203 7.04 4.09 -4.99
CA GLY A 203 6.16 5.25 -4.92
C GLY A 203 6.85 6.56 -5.32
N PHE A 204 6.08 7.66 -5.20
CA PHE A 204 6.56 9.00 -5.58
C PHE A 204 7.56 9.56 -4.58
N ASN A 205 7.20 9.65 -3.29
CA ASN A 205 8.08 10.15 -2.22
C ASN A 205 8.70 9.05 -1.34
N HIS A 206 8.27 7.79 -1.50
CA HIS A 206 8.70 6.67 -0.68
C HIS A 206 8.93 5.43 -1.53
N ILE A 207 9.83 4.57 -1.08
CA ILE A 207 9.93 3.19 -1.53
C ILE A 207 9.65 2.31 -0.32
N ASN A 208 8.62 1.47 -0.42
CA ASN A 208 8.33 0.48 0.60
C ASN A 208 8.89 -0.87 0.18
N ILE A 209 9.57 -1.55 1.11
CA ILE A 209 10.21 -2.84 0.88
C ILE A 209 9.60 -3.84 1.84
N LEU A 210 9.03 -4.91 1.31
CA LEU A 210 8.52 -6.05 2.06
C LEU A 210 9.33 -7.28 1.69
N LEU A 211 9.94 -7.93 2.67
CA LEU A 211 10.55 -9.24 2.50
C LEU A 211 9.67 -10.30 3.15
N ILE A 212 9.24 -11.26 2.35
CA ILE A 212 8.45 -12.41 2.79
C ILE A 212 9.32 -13.65 2.61
N LYS A 213 9.60 -14.35 3.72
CA LYS A 213 10.31 -15.63 3.76
C LYS A 213 9.37 -16.68 4.35
N ASP A 214 9.30 -17.86 3.74
CA ASP A 214 8.51 -18.99 4.23
C ASP A 214 7.07 -18.59 4.59
N LYS A 215 6.43 -17.80 3.73
CA LYS A 215 5.08 -17.23 3.91
C LYS A 215 4.93 -16.26 5.09
N GLN A 216 6.02 -15.84 5.70
CA GLN A 216 6.04 -14.90 6.83
C GLN A 216 6.64 -13.56 6.42
N LEU A 217 6.06 -12.48 6.92
CA LEU A 217 6.64 -11.14 6.75
C LEU A 217 7.95 -11.07 7.56
N SER A 218 9.09 -11.01 6.88
CA SER A 218 10.42 -11.05 7.51
C SER A 218 10.98 -9.65 7.76
N LEU A 219 10.84 -8.76 6.78
CA LEU A 219 11.35 -7.39 6.85
C LEU A 219 10.32 -6.42 6.28
N VAL A 220 10.19 -5.27 6.93
CA VAL A 220 9.49 -4.09 6.38
C VAL A 220 10.41 -2.89 6.53
N LYS A 221 10.63 -2.18 5.45
CA LYS A 221 11.40 -0.92 5.43
C LYS A 221 10.68 0.10 4.54
N THR A 222 10.71 1.34 4.97
CA THR A 222 10.27 2.49 4.16
C THR A 222 11.45 3.43 3.98
N ILE A 223 11.83 3.66 2.73
CA ILE A 223 12.83 4.65 2.35
C ILE A 223 12.08 5.95 2.04
N PRO A 224 12.35 7.07 2.73
CA PRO A 224 11.68 8.36 2.47
C PRO A 224 12.24 9.05 1.22
N ARG A 225 12.39 8.31 0.15
CA ARG A 225 12.86 8.72 -1.18
C ARG A 225 12.13 7.90 -2.22
N GLY A 226 11.70 8.52 -3.32
CA GLY A 226 10.96 7.83 -4.37
C GLY A 226 11.28 8.40 -5.75
N CYS A 227 10.43 8.10 -6.72
CA CYS A 227 10.65 8.48 -8.12
C CYS A 227 10.55 9.99 -8.37
N ARG A 228 10.07 10.80 -7.41
CA ARG A 228 10.11 12.26 -7.45
C ARG A 228 11.54 12.77 -7.66
N LEU A 229 12.53 12.15 -7.01
CA LEU A 229 13.93 12.59 -7.13
C LEU A 229 14.45 12.53 -8.58
N ILE A 230 13.90 11.62 -9.40
CA ILE A 230 14.19 11.58 -10.84
C ILE A 230 13.70 12.84 -11.52
N SER A 231 12.46 13.25 -11.23
CA SER A 231 11.87 14.45 -11.81
C SER A 231 12.55 15.73 -11.30
N ASP A 232 12.92 15.76 -10.03
CA ASP A 232 13.69 16.87 -9.45
C ASP A 232 15.07 17.03 -10.13
N ASP A 233 15.75 15.92 -10.47
CA ASP A 233 17.02 15.96 -11.22
C ASP A 233 16.78 16.44 -12.67
N MET A 234 15.73 15.91 -13.32
CA MET A 234 15.38 16.34 -14.67
C MET A 234 15.03 17.84 -14.73
N MET A 235 14.26 18.35 -13.77
CA MET A 235 13.96 19.79 -13.67
C MET A 235 15.23 20.63 -13.60
N LYS A 236 16.20 20.23 -12.76
CA LYS A 236 17.47 20.94 -12.56
C LYS A 236 18.40 20.87 -13.77
N MET A 237 18.53 19.68 -14.36
CA MET A 237 19.49 19.44 -15.45
C MET A 237 18.98 19.90 -16.80
N LEU A 238 17.66 19.93 -16.99
CA LEU A 238 17.02 20.29 -18.25
C LEU A 238 16.38 21.68 -18.22
N HIS A 239 16.33 22.34 -17.05
CA HIS A 239 15.66 23.60 -16.81
C HIS A 239 14.18 23.61 -17.24
N VAL A 240 13.44 22.53 -16.91
CA VAL A 240 12.02 22.34 -17.23
C VAL A 240 11.15 22.37 -15.97
N ASN A 241 9.85 22.60 -16.14
CA ASN A 241 8.91 22.51 -15.03
C ASN A 241 8.62 21.04 -14.65
N PHE A 242 7.99 20.85 -13.50
CA PHE A 242 7.69 19.54 -12.93
C PHE A 242 6.80 18.69 -13.84
N ASP A 243 5.74 19.26 -14.38
CA ASP A 243 4.77 18.51 -15.20
C ASP A 243 5.40 17.98 -16.49
N PHE A 244 6.27 18.79 -17.10
CA PHE A 244 7.02 18.37 -18.27
C PHE A 244 8.03 17.26 -17.93
N ALA A 245 8.75 17.39 -16.81
CA ALA A 245 9.70 16.36 -16.36
C ALA A 245 8.99 15.03 -16.10
N GLU A 246 7.82 15.04 -15.41
CA GLU A 246 7.02 13.83 -15.18
C GLU A 246 6.53 13.20 -16.48
N LYS A 247 6.00 14.00 -17.41
CA LYS A 247 5.56 13.53 -18.72
C LYS A 247 6.72 12.92 -19.50
N LEU A 248 7.85 13.62 -19.58
CA LEU A 248 9.03 13.17 -20.29
C LEU A 248 9.57 11.84 -19.76
N LYS A 249 9.67 11.72 -18.43
CA LYS A 249 10.11 10.50 -17.73
C LYS A 249 9.29 9.27 -18.09
N ILE A 250 7.97 9.41 -18.19
CA ILE A 250 7.04 8.27 -18.36
C ILE A 250 6.82 7.96 -19.83
N THR A 251 6.69 8.98 -20.69
CA THR A 251 6.21 8.79 -22.08
C THR A 251 7.32 8.75 -23.12
N ASN A 252 8.36 9.55 -22.95
CA ASN A 252 9.32 9.81 -24.02
C ASN A 252 10.66 9.09 -23.83
N ILE A 253 11.03 8.77 -22.59
CA ILE A 253 12.31 8.13 -22.32
C ILE A 253 12.14 6.62 -22.21
N ASP A 254 12.84 5.91 -23.05
CA ASP A 254 12.94 4.45 -23.06
C ASP A 254 14.32 4.04 -22.54
N LEU A 255 14.36 3.34 -21.42
CA LEU A 255 15.63 2.95 -20.79
C LEU A 255 16.43 1.93 -21.63
N SER A 256 15.82 1.26 -22.58
CA SER A 256 16.48 0.29 -23.48
C SER A 256 16.77 0.85 -24.88
N ASP A 257 16.33 2.07 -25.21
CA ASP A 257 16.55 2.62 -26.55
C ASP A 257 18.02 3.00 -26.76
N GLU A 258 18.62 2.46 -27.82
CA GLU A 258 20.00 2.69 -28.21
C GLU A 258 20.13 3.72 -29.34
N ARG A 259 19.02 4.13 -29.98
CA ARG A 259 19.01 4.96 -31.19
C ARG A 259 19.38 6.42 -30.96
N ASN A 260 19.34 6.88 -29.71
CA ASN A 260 19.68 8.26 -29.31
C ASN A 260 18.97 9.39 -30.09
N PRO A 261 17.62 9.35 -30.23
CA PRO A 261 16.90 10.43 -30.91
C PRO A 261 17.02 11.74 -30.14
N THR A 262 16.85 12.85 -30.86
CA THR A 262 16.78 14.19 -30.24
C THR A 262 15.38 14.48 -29.73
N ILE A 263 15.26 15.01 -28.53
CA ILE A 263 14.01 15.37 -27.88
C ILE A 263 13.93 16.89 -27.75
N GLU A 264 12.84 17.48 -28.21
CA GLU A 264 12.58 18.91 -28.01
C GLU A 264 12.10 19.18 -26.57
N ILE A 265 12.77 20.13 -25.93
CA ILE A 265 12.51 20.55 -24.55
C ILE A 265 12.08 22.01 -24.57
N PRO A 266 10.95 22.41 -23.94
CA PRO A 266 10.59 23.81 -23.79
C PRO A 266 11.62 24.47 -22.86
N VAL A 267 12.29 25.49 -23.37
CA VAL A 267 13.14 26.35 -22.55
C VAL A 267 12.28 27.42 -21.92
N TRP A 268 12.55 27.81 -20.68
CA TRP A 268 11.86 28.92 -19.99
C TRP A 268 11.94 30.18 -20.83
N GLU A 269 10.80 30.80 -21.04
CA GLU A 269 10.70 32.07 -21.73
C GLU A 269 11.32 33.18 -20.90
N GLU A 270 12.48 33.67 -21.30
CA GLU A 270 12.80 35.08 -21.15
C GLU A 270 12.25 35.79 -22.43
N PHE A 271 11.21 36.63 -22.27
CA PHE A 271 10.65 37.46 -23.34
C PHE A 271 9.70 36.83 -24.40
N GLY A 272 8.81 35.92 -24.03
CA GLY A 272 7.61 35.64 -24.86
C GLY A 272 7.85 34.83 -26.14
N ASN A 273 9.03 34.26 -26.36
CA ASN A 273 9.29 33.36 -27.46
C ASN A 273 9.39 31.95 -26.99
N ASN A 274 8.59 31.02 -27.57
CA ASN A 274 8.68 29.59 -27.36
C ASN A 274 10.00 29.03 -27.90
N VAL A 275 11.10 29.25 -27.20
CA VAL A 275 12.40 28.69 -27.56
C VAL A 275 12.43 27.21 -27.13
N LYS A 276 12.57 26.33 -28.09
CA LYS A 276 12.79 24.90 -27.86
C LYS A 276 14.28 24.59 -27.91
N ASP A 277 14.81 23.97 -26.87
CA ASP A 277 16.13 23.36 -26.90
C ASP A 277 16.01 21.89 -27.34
N LYS A 278 17.07 21.33 -27.89
CA LYS A 278 17.13 19.92 -28.29
C LYS A 278 18.13 19.17 -27.44
N LYS A 279 17.70 18.14 -26.76
CA LYS A 279 18.59 17.27 -25.99
C LYS A 279 18.57 15.86 -26.55
N GLU A 280 19.72 15.22 -26.51
CA GLU A 280 19.83 13.81 -26.90
C GLU A 280 19.11 12.91 -25.91
N HIS A 281 18.41 11.91 -26.38
CA HIS A 281 17.73 10.90 -25.56
C HIS A 281 18.66 10.27 -24.54
N ASN A 282 19.90 9.93 -24.96
CA ASN A 282 20.89 9.31 -24.07
C ASN A 282 21.32 10.21 -22.92
N TYR A 283 21.34 11.54 -23.11
CA TYR A 283 21.62 12.47 -22.04
C TYR A 283 20.52 12.42 -20.97
N ILE A 284 19.26 12.45 -21.39
CA ILE A 284 18.11 12.40 -20.48
C ILE A 284 18.01 11.01 -19.81
N LYS A 285 18.20 9.95 -20.58
CA LYS A 285 18.27 8.56 -20.10
C LYS A 285 19.33 8.41 -18.99
N LYS A 286 20.50 9.04 -19.16
CA LYS A 286 21.57 9.02 -18.16
C LYS A 286 21.15 9.68 -16.84
N ILE A 287 20.46 10.82 -16.88
CA ILE A 287 19.92 11.48 -15.67
C ILE A 287 19.01 10.52 -14.91
N ILE A 288 18.08 9.87 -15.62
CA ILE A 288 17.12 8.92 -15.03
C ILE A 288 17.85 7.70 -14.45
N SER A 289 18.74 7.08 -15.23
CA SER A 289 19.42 5.85 -14.84
C SER A 289 20.34 6.04 -13.64
N GLU A 290 21.12 7.13 -13.57
CA GLU A 290 21.96 7.44 -12.42
C GLU A 290 21.15 7.63 -11.13
N ARG A 291 19.96 8.23 -11.23
CA ARG A 291 19.07 8.35 -10.07
C ARG A 291 18.46 7.01 -9.66
N LEU A 292 18.05 6.21 -10.63
CA LEU A 292 17.56 4.85 -10.38
C LEU A 292 18.65 4.00 -9.70
N ASP A 293 19.87 4.03 -10.18
CA ASP A 293 21.00 3.29 -9.58
C ASP A 293 21.15 3.66 -8.10
N ARG A 294 21.23 4.95 -7.78
CA ARG A 294 21.35 5.41 -6.39
C ARG A 294 20.20 4.99 -5.49
N LEU A 295 18.96 4.98 -6.03
CA LEU A 295 17.78 4.56 -5.27
C LEU A 295 17.81 3.04 -5.02
N PHE A 296 18.15 2.25 -6.03
CA PHE A 296 18.14 0.79 -5.90
C PHE A 296 19.37 0.24 -5.19
N ASP A 297 20.53 0.88 -5.28
CA ASP A 297 21.67 0.56 -4.43
C ASP A 297 21.31 0.71 -2.94
N LEU A 298 20.54 1.76 -2.60
CA LEU A 298 20.01 1.92 -1.25
C LEU A 298 18.99 0.83 -0.89
N VAL A 299 18.08 0.46 -1.79
CA VAL A 299 17.13 -0.64 -1.58
C VAL A 299 17.87 -1.94 -1.31
N PHE A 300 18.86 -2.27 -2.15
CA PHE A 300 19.64 -3.50 -2.02
C PHE A 300 20.53 -3.54 -0.78
N SER A 301 21.02 -2.40 -0.30
CA SER A 301 21.79 -2.34 0.95
C SER A 301 20.95 -2.72 2.19
N MET A 302 19.61 -2.61 2.10
CA MET A 302 18.69 -2.95 3.19
C MET A 302 18.23 -4.41 3.15
N LEU A 303 18.50 -5.13 2.07
CA LEU A 303 18.12 -6.54 1.90
C LEU A 303 19.24 -7.44 2.42
N PRO A 304 18.90 -8.66 2.89
CA PRO A 304 19.90 -9.67 3.23
C PRO A 304 20.82 -10.00 2.06
N GLN A 305 22.03 -10.44 2.34
CA GLN A 305 23.04 -10.71 1.29
C GLN A 305 22.70 -11.90 0.38
N ASP A 306 21.78 -12.81 0.79
CA ASP A 306 21.33 -13.99 0.02
C ASP A 306 20.43 -13.62 -1.15
N LYS A 307 20.78 -12.59 -1.93
CA LYS A 307 19.92 -11.95 -2.95
C LYS A 307 19.42 -12.91 -4.03
N ASN A 308 20.16 -13.98 -4.31
CA ASN A 308 19.86 -14.90 -5.42
C ASN A 308 18.66 -15.84 -5.18
N PHE A 309 18.14 -15.89 -3.94
CA PHE A 309 17.03 -16.78 -3.57
C PHE A 309 15.66 -16.07 -3.56
N TYR A 310 15.58 -14.81 -3.98
CA TYR A 310 14.36 -14.03 -3.93
C TYR A 310 13.74 -13.80 -5.31
N SER A 311 12.41 -13.86 -5.36
CA SER A 311 11.64 -13.32 -6.49
C SER A 311 11.33 -11.85 -6.22
N TYR A 312 11.71 -10.98 -7.14
CA TYR A 312 11.48 -9.55 -7.03
C TYR A 312 10.16 -9.16 -7.69
N LEU A 313 9.26 -8.54 -6.92
CA LEU A 313 8.00 -7.98 -7.39
C LEU A 313 8.08 -6.46 -7.29
N PHE A 314 7.69 -5.77 -8.34
CA PHE A 314 7.61 -4.32 -8.36
C PHE A 314 6.17 -3.85 -8.54
N THR A 315 5.83 -2.77 -7.85
CA THR A 315 4.57 -2.07 -7.98
C THR A 315 4.77 -0.58 -7.73
N GLY A 316 3.69 0.21 -7.77
CA GLY A 316 3.74 1.64 -7.59
C GLY A 316 4.01 2.43 -8.87
N GLY A 317 3.73 3.74 -8.83
CA GLY A 317 3.81 4.60 -10.00
C GLY A 317 5.22 4.78 -10.60
N GLY A 318 6.27 4.63 -9.78
CA GLY A 318 7.66 4.72 -10.24
C GLY A 318 8.09 3.58 -11.14
N SER A 319 7.42 2.42 -11.08
CA SER A 319 7.70 1.28 -11.95
C SER A 319 7.21 1.45 -13.40
N LYS A 320 6.50 2.54 -13.71
CA LYS A 320 5.93 2.84 -15.04
C LYS A 320 6.94 3.42 -16.04
N ILE A 321 8.17 3.68 -15.64
CA ILE A 321 9.22 4.13 -16.55
C ILE A 321 9.42 3.06 -17.65
N LYS A 322 9.39 3.52 -18.90
CA LYS A 322 9.40 2.61 -20.06
C LYS A 322 10.66 1.72 -20.08
N ASN A 323 10.45 0.41 -20.28
CA ASN A 323 11.50 -0.62 -20.23
C ASN A 323 12.31 -0.69 -18.92
N PHE A 324 11.68 -0.28 -17.81
CA PHE A 324 12.27 -0.40 -16.47
C PHE A 324 12.71 -1.84 -16.15
N GLN A 325 11.92 -2.85 -16.55
CA GLN A 325 12.25 -4.26 -16.31
C GLN A 325 13.56 -4.68 -16.99
N SER A 326 13.72 -4.32 -18.26
CA SER A 326 14.94 -4.64 -19.03
C SER A 326 16.15 -3.94 -18.45
N TYR A 327 16.01 -2.67 -18.10
CA TYR A 327 17.05 -1.91 -17.42
C TYR A 327 17.48 -2.56 -16.10
N PHE A 328 16.49 -2.91 -15.26
CA PHE A 328 16.75 -3.51 -13.96
C PHE A 328 17.48 -4.86 -14.08
N ARG A 329 17.04 -5.70 -15.03
CA ARG A 329 17.68 -6.99 -15.31
C ARG A 329 19.13 -6.81 -15.79
N ALA A 330 19.37 -5.89 -16.70
CA ALA A 330 20.72 -5.60 -17.21
C ALA A 330 21.66 -5.08 -16.11
N ARG A 331 21.15 -4.23 -15.21
CA ARG A 331 21.94 -3.57 -14.18
C ARG A 331 22.21 -4.44 -12.95
N TYR A 332 21.22 -5.21 -12.50
CA TYR A 332 21.28 -5.94 -11.23
C TYR A 332 21.28 -7.47 -11.40
N GLY A 333 21.15 -7.98 -12.60
CA GLY A 333 21.15 -9.42 -12.87
C GLY A 333 19.92 -10.19 -12.37
N HIS A 334 18.86 -9.47 -11.95
CA HIS A 334 17.65 -10.06 -11.39
C HIS A 334 16.46 -9.86 -12.32
N ASP A 335 15.70 -10.94 -12.53
CA ASP A 335 14.38 -10.84 -13.15
C ASP A 335 13.37 -10.27 -12.17
N ILE A 336 12.65 -9.26 -12.64
CA ILE A 336 11.54 -8.67 -11.89
C ILE A 336 10.21 -8.97 -12.56
N ARG A 337 9.16 -8.99 -11.76
CA ARG A 337 7.78 -9.06 -12.23
C ARG A 337 7.01 -7.86 -11.69
N PHE A 338 6.14 -7.31 -12.52
CA PHE A 338 5.22 -6.30 -12.07
C PHE A 338 4.03 -6.94 -11.35
N LEU A 339 3.67 -6.36 -10.21
CA LEU A 339 2.47 -6.68 -9.48
C LEU A 339 1.42 -5.62 -9.79
N GLU A 340 0.37 -6.05 -10.46
CA GLU A 340 -0.75 -5.22 -10.91
C GLU A 340 -2.08 -5.88 -10.55
N PRO A 341 -3.15 -5.11 -10.38
CA PRO A 341 -4.48 -5.66 -10.23
C PRO A 341 -4.84 -6.60 -11.39
N PRO A 342 -5.43 -7.77 -11.12
CA PRO A 342 -5.75 -8.74 -12.18
C PRO A 342 -6.86 -8.22 -13.10
N ILE A 343 -6.81 -8.61 -14.37
CA ILE A 343 -7.89 -8.38 -15.33
C ILE A 343 -8.90 -9.51 -15.15
N THR A 344 -9.94 -9.27 -14.35
CA THR A 344 -11.02 -10.23 -14.08
C THR A 344 -12.37 -9.54 -14.14
N SER A 345 -13.46 -10.32 -14.22
CA SER A 345 -14.82 -9.78 -14.09
C SER A 345 -14.97 -9.04 -12.75
N GLY A 346 -15.68 -7.92 -12.75
CA GLY A 346 -15.88 -7.06 -11.57
C GLY A 346 -14.73 -6.11 -11.26
N ILE A 347 -13.60 -6.18 -12.01
CA ILE A 347 -12.46 -5.26 -11.87
C ILE A 347 -12.36 -4.38 -13.13
N PRO A 348 -12.60 -3.06 -13.03
CA PRO A 348 -12.45 -2.14 -14.16
C PRO A 348 -11.03 -2.15 -14.76
N LYS A 349 -10.93 -2.14 -16.09
CA LYS A 349 -9.64 -2.14 -16.80
C LYS A 349 -8.70 -0.99 -16.39
N VAL A 350 -9.25 0.15 -15.98
CA VAL A 350 -8.46 1.31 -15.52
C VAL A 350 -7.60 0.98 -14.30
N LEU A 351 -7.95 -0.04 -13.55
CA LEU A 351 -7.16 -0.51 -12.40
C LEU A 351 -5.98 -1.39 -12.77
N ASN A 352 -5.91 -1.90 -14.01
CA ASN A 352 -4.77 -2.69 -14.48
C ASN A 352 -3.55 -1.80 -14.72
N ASP A 353 -3.01 -1.30 -13.63
CA ASP A 353 -1.89 -0.37 -13.57
C ASP A 353 -1.23 -0.56 -12.19
N SER A 354 0.09 -0.72 -12.17
CA SER A 354 0.85 -0.94 -10.93
C SER A 354 0.60 0.12 -9.86
N SER A 355 0.28 1.36 -10.27
CA SER A 355 -0.02 2.43 -9.32
C SER A 355 -1.32 2.22 -8.53
N PHE A 356 -2.21 1.31 -8.97
CA PHE A 356 -3.44 0.98 -8.23
C PHE A 356 -3.32 -0.26 -7.34
N MET A 357 -2.17 -0.93 -7.34
CA MET A 357 -2.03 -2.20 -6.62
C MET A 357 -2.23 -2.06 -5.11
N SER A 358 -1.80 -0.95 -4.51
CA SER A 358 -2.00 -0.64 -3.08
C SER A 358 -3.48 -0.65 -2.68
N ILE A 359 -4.27 0.15 -3.38
CA ILE A 359 -5.71 0.26 -3.09
C ILE A 359 -6.46 -1.01 -3.47
N TYR A 360 -6.02 -1.72 -4.52
CA TYR A 360 -6.57 -3.02 -4.88
C TYR A 360 -6.31 -4.08 -3.80
N CYS A 361 -5.11 -4.13 -3.21
CA CYS A 361 -4.81 -5.02 -2.09
C CYS A 361 -5.65 -4.69 -0.85
N ALA A 362 -5.90 -3.40 -0.59
CA ALA A 362 -6.78 -3.00 0.49
C ALA A 362 -8.24 -3.41 0.24
N TYR A 363 -8.74 -3.22 -0.99
CA TYR A 363 -10.03 -3.73 -1.44
C TYR A 363 -10.12 -5.25 -1.25
N TRP A 364 -9.14 -5.99 -1.76
CA TRP A 364 -9.08 -7.44 -1.61
C TRP A 364 -9.08 -7.86 -0.13
N LEU A 365 -8.31 -7.17 0.72
CA LEU A 365 -8.26 -7.44 2.15
C LEU A 365 -9.60 -7.20 2.83
N GLN A 366 -10.35 -6.15 2.48
CA GLN A 366 -11.66 -5.88 3.06
C GLN A 366 -12.73 -6.88 2.61
N THR A 367 -12.74 -7.25 1.32
CA THR A 367 -13.71 -8.20 0.78
C THR A 367 -13.44 -9.64 1.23
N ASN A 368 -12.19 -10.04 1.43
CA ASN A 368 -11.86 -11.41 1.87
C ASN A 368 -11.83 -11.56 3.40
N LYS A 369 -11.71 -10.47 4.16
CA LYS A 369 -11.91 -10.50 5.62
C LYS A 369 -13.34 -10.86 6.01
N SER A 370 -14.32 -10.60 5.17
CA SER A 370 -15.70 -10.92 5.48
C SER A 370 -15.92 -12.44 5.61
N HIS A 371 -15.19 -13.26 4.86
CA HIS A 371 -15.33 -14.72 4.92
C HIS A 371 -14.64 -15.39 6.14
N GLU A 372 -13.56 -14.80 6.66
CA GLU A 372 -12.92 -15.30 7.89
C GLU A 372 -13.44 -14.58 9.15
N LYS A 373 -13.95 -13.36 9.00
CA LYS A 373 -14.42 -12.52 10.10
C LYS A 373 -15.88 -12.71 10.47
N GLU A 374 -16.76 -13.09 9.54
CA GLU A 374 -18.18 -13.24 9.87
C GLU A 374 -18.40 -14.33 10.92
N ASP A 375 -17.62 -15.40 10.89
CA ASP A 375 -17.68 -16.42 11.95
C ASP A 375 -16.88 -16.09 13.21
N PHE A 376 -15.74 -15.42 13.10
CA PHE A 376 -14.83 -15.18 14.20
C PHE A 376 -15.09 -13.86 14.94
N LEU A 377 -15.40 -12.76 14.23
CA LEU A 377 -15.60 -11.46 14.85
C LEU A 377 -17.07 -11.16 15.20
N LYS A 378 -18.06 -11.67 14.48
CA LYS A 378 -19.45 -11.61 14.96
C LYS A 378 -19.60 -12.30 16.30
N LYS A 379 -18.79 -13.33 16.56
CA LYS A 379 -18.71 -13.99 17.89
C LYS A 379 -17.87 -13.21 18.90
N ILE A 380 -16.88 -12.41 18.48
CA ILE A 380 -16.07 -11.58 19.39
C ILE A 380 -16.75 -10.23 19.68
N ASP A 381 -17.29 -9.54 18.68
CA ASP A 381 -17.94 -8.22 18.88
C ASP A 381 -19.24 -8.30 19.69
N SER A 382 -19.97 -9.42 19.62
CA SER A 382 -21.12 -9.62 20.50
C SER A 382 -20.72 -9.77 21.98
N PHE A 383 -19.44 -10.10 22.27
CA PHE A 383 -18.93 -10.28 23.64
C PHE A 383 -18.09 -9.08 24.12
N SER A 384 -17.32 -8.42 23.24
CA SER A 384 -16.49 -7.28 23.61
C SER A 384 -17.32 -6.02 23.86
N ASN A 385 -18.37 -5.78 23.09
CA ASN A 385 -19.26 -4.65 23.30
C ASN A 385 -20.02 -4.71 24.63
N LYS A 386 -20.29 -5.92 25.18
CA LYS A 386 -20.90 -6.06 26.51
C LYS A 386 -19.94 -5.84 27.68
N ILE A 387 -18.64 -6.12 27.49
CA ILE A 387 -17.64 -5.97 28.57
C ILE A 387 -17.05 -4.55 28.58
N TRP A 388 -16.87 -3.92 27.43
CA TRP A 388 -16.37 -2.54 27.31
C TRP A 388 -17.40 -1.52 27.80
N TYR A 389 -18.67 -1.71 27.45
CA TYR A 389 -19.74 -0.81 27.90
C TYR A 389 -19.97 -0.88 29.41
N LYS A 390 -19.83 -2.07 30.03
CA LYS A 390 -19.95 -2.19 31.50
C LYS A 390 -18.79 -1.54 32.25
N ARG A 391 -17.55 -1.60 31.76
CA ARG A 391 -16.40 -0.95 32.42
C ARG A 391 -16.37 0.57 32.23
N PHE A 392 -17.05 1.12 31.24
CA PHE A 392 -17.14 2.57 31.04
C PHE A 392 -18.29 3.21 31.84
N VAL A 393 -19.33 2.44 32.14
CA VAL A 393 -20.49 2.91 32.95
C VAL A 393 -20.20 2.80 34.44
N ASP A 394 -19.31 1.89 34.88
CA ASP A 394 -18.91 1.75 36.29
C ASP A 394 -17.78 2.73 36.70
N LEU A 395 -17.33 3.63 35.80
CA LEU A 395 -16.32 4.66 36.03
C LEU A 395 -16.85 6.10 35.82
N LEU A 396 -18.15 6.28 35.67
CA LEU A 396 -18.89 7.53 35.73
C LEU A 396 -19.83 7.48 36.95
#